data_7d61448884b0a828813cfd2f88f2cc9d
#
_entry.id   7d61448884b0a828813cfd2f88f2cc9d
#
_cell.length_a   1.000
_cell.length_b   1.000
_cell.length_c   1.000
_cell.angle_alpha   90.00
_cell.angle_beta   90.00
_cell.angle_gamma   90.00
#
_symmetry.space_group_name_H-M   'P 1'
#
loop_
_entity.id
_entity.type
_entity.pdbx_description
1 polymer ?
#
loop_
_entity_poly.entity_id
_entity_poly.type
_entity_poly.pdbx_seq_one_letter_code
_entity_poly.pdbx_strand_id
1 'polypeptide(L)'
;MLEYPAGGTLQAAIKAQGLLLDEDPEAAAQLKEFHEYAASLPPGRLEEVYTGTFDLDAACHPYVGYHLFGETYKRSIFLVELKQRYSAAGFTFPDNELPDHLAVILHFLAVTSDNTQAEEIARDALLPVLDRMTGRAKSEGFDEDAESPKAEEESEKRTQFQVVLEALRSVLQNQFQVLNVLETDKTLKVSETFRV
;
A
#
# COMPACT_ATOMS: atom_id res chain seq x y z
N MET A 1 3.33 -8.35 6.87
CA MET A 1 3.19 -8.91 5.50
C MET A 1 3.74 -7.97 4.43
N LEU A 2 3.63 -6.66 4.61
CA LEU A 2 4.12 -5.65 3.64
C LEU A 2 5.51 -5.07 4.02
N GLU A 3 6.21 -5.73 4.88
CA GLU A 3 7.64 -5.59 5.15
C GLU A 3 8.36 -6.81 4.58
N TYR A 4 9.70 -6.70 4.42
CA TYR A 4 10.50 -7.84 3.98
C TYR A 4 10.18 -9.08 4.83
N PRO A 5 9.89 -10.23 4.21
CA PRO A 5 9.42 -11.41 4.93
C PRO A 5 10.43 -11.86 5.99
N ALA A 6 9.97 -11.92 7.21
CA ALA A 6 10.68 -12.47 8.34
C ALA A 6 9.84 -13.59 8.95
N GLY A 7 10.36 -14.33 9.92
CA GLY A 7 9.73 -15.53 10.49
C GLY A 7 8.30 -15.37 11.07
N GLY A 8 7.70 -14.17 11.04
CA GLY A 8 6.34 -13.90 11.52
C GLY A 8 5.29 -13.68 10.41
N THR A 9 5.67 -13.65 9.14
CA THR A 9 4.77 -13.28 8.02
C THR A 9 3.55 -14.17 7.92
N LEU A 10 3.73 -15.50 8.00
CA LEU A 10 2.61 -16.46 7.94
C LEU A 10 1.66 -16.31 9.14
N GLN A 11 2.20 -16.11 10.34
CA GLN A 11 1.37 -15.93 11.53
C GLN A 11 0.61 -14.60 11.50
N ALA A 12 1.21 -13.55 10.95
CA ALA A 12 0.53 -12.28 10.73
C ALA A 12 -0.64 -12.43 9.75
N ALA A 13 -0.49 -13.21 8.67
CA ALA A 13 -1.54 -13.49 7.72
C ALA A 13 -2.72 -14.24 8.36
N ILE A 14 -2.45 -15.30 9.14
CA ILE A 14 -3.49 -16.04 9.87
C ILE A 14 -4.23 -15.13 10.86
N LYS A 15 -3.49 -14.33 11.62
CA LYS A 15 -4.07 -13.43 12.61
C LYS A 15 -4.98 -12.39 11.94
N ALA A 16 -4.50 -11.76 10.88
CA ALA A 16 -5.27 -10.76 10.14
C ALA A 16 -6.51 -11.39 9.49
N GLN A 17 -6.39 -12.58 8.88
CA GLN A 17 -7.52 -13.35 8.36
C GLN A 17 -8.58 -13.56 9.45
N GLY A 18 -8.17 -14.03 10.64
CA GLY A 18 -9.10 -14.30 11.75
C GLY A 18 -9.83 -13.06 12.24
N LEU A 19 -9.18 -11.89 12.23
CA LEU A 19 -9.82 -10.62 12.63
C LEU A 19 -10.84 -10.12 11.59
N LEU A 20 -10.68 -10.49 10.32
CA LEU A 20 -11.52 -10.00 9.22
C LEU A 20 -12.68 -10.93 8.86
N LEU A 21 -12.76 -12.13 9.45
CA LEU A 21 -13.77 -13.13 9.06
C LEU A 21 -15.22 -12.60 9.08
N ASP A 22 -15.56 -11.80 10.08
CA ASP A 22 -16.91 -11.27 10.25
C ASP A 22 -17.06 -9.86 9.66
N GLU A 23 -15.97 -9.09 9.58
CA GLU A 23 -16.01 -7.68 9.16
C GLU A 23 -15.83 -7.50 7.65
N ASP A 24 -14.93 -8.27 7.05
CA ASP A 24 -14.63 -8.27 5.61
C ASP A 24 -14.27 -9.69 5.15
N PRO A 25 -15.27 -10.55 4.88
CA PRO A 25 -15.03 -11.94 4.47
C PRO A 25 -14.23 -12.07 3.17
N GLU A 26 -14.32 -11.10 2.25
CA GLU A 26 -13.56 -11.11 1.01
C GLU A 26 -12.06 -10.88 1.28
N ALA A 27 -11.72 -9.85 2.06
CA ALA A 27 -10.35 -9.62 2.51
C ALA A 27 -9.80 -10.82 3.32
N ALA A 28 -10.62 -11.43 4.18
CA ALA A 28 -10.25 -12.63 4.91
C ALA A 28 -9.91 -13.80 3.97
N ALA A 29 -10.71 -14.01 2.90
CA ALA A 29 -10.45 -15.05 1.91
C ALA A 29 -9.15 -14.78 1.13
N GLN A 30 -8.88 -13.54 0.77
CA GLN A 30 -7.64 -13.12 0.13
C GLN A 30 -6.41 -13.38 1.01
N LEU A 31 -6.47 -13.07 2.29
CA LEU A 31 -5.37 -13.36 3.23
C LEU A 31 -5.18 -14.85 3.46
N LYS A 32 -6.25 -15.65 3.40
CA LYS A 32 -6.16 -17.11 3.43
C LYS A 32 -5.43 -17.64 2.20
N GLU A 33 -5.78 -17.16 1.00
CA GLU A 33 -5.10 -17.52 -0.26
C GLU A 33 -3.59 -17.22 -0.18
N PHE A 34 -3.24 -16.00 0.26
CA PHE A 34 -1.84 -15.64 0.49
C PHE A 34 -1.14 -16.57 1.48
N HIS A 35 -1.78 -16.86 2.61
CA HIS A 35 -1.22 -17.75 3.62
C HIS A 35 -0.96 -19.16 3.07
N GLU A 36 -1.93 -19.76 2.39
CA GLU A 36 -1.82 -21.11 1.80
C GLU A 36 -0.69 -21.17 0.77
N TYR A 37 -0.60 -20.15 -0.08
CA TYR A 37 0.51 -20.03 -1.02
C TYR A 37 1.86 -19.91 -0.31
N ALA A 38 2.02 -18.95 0.59
CA ALA A 38 3.29 -18.70 1.28
C ALA A 38 3.74 -19.90 2.12
N ALA A 39 2.80 -20.64 2.74
CA ALA A 39 3.09 -21.86 3.49
C ALA A 39 3.51 -23.04 2.60
N SER A 40 3.16 -23.02 1.31
CA SER A 40 3.56 -24.06 0.35
C SER A 40 4.97 -23.86 -0.21
N LEU A 41 5.55 -22.68 -0.02
CA LEU A 41 6.84 -22.33 -0.61
C LEU A 41 8.02 -22.96 0.17
N PRO A 42 9.09 -23.34 -0.55
CA PRO A 42 10.34 -23.71 0.12
C PRO A 42 10.96 -22.47 0.81
N PRO A 43 11.84 -22.69 1.81
CA PRO A 43 12.55 -21.62 2.49
C PRO A 43 13.28 -20.68 1.52
N GLY A 44 13.20 -19.37 1.76
CA GLY A 44 13.82 -18.33 0.94
C GLY A 44 12.99 -17.91 -0.28
N ARG A 45 11.99 -18.68 -0.69
CA ARG A 45 11.22 -18.37 -1.90
C ARG A 45 10.25 -17.22 -1.73
N LEU A 46 9.70 -17.06 -0.53
CA LEU A 46 8.80 -15.93 -0.23
C LEU A 46 9.54 -14.59 -0.31
N GLU A 47 10.79 -14.57 0.14
CA GLU A 47 11.69 -13.41 0.07
C GLU A 47 12.00 -13.02 -1.37
N GLU A 48 12.21 -14.00 -2.26
CA GLU A 48 12.40 -13.75 -3.69
C GLU A 48 11.13 -13.18 -4.33
N VAL A 49 9.95 -13.70 -3.98
CA VAL A 49 8.67 -13.20 -4.48
C VAL A 49 8.44 -11.76 -3.98
N TYR A 50 8.78 -11.48 -2.71
CA TYR A 50 8.70 -10.13 -2.16
C TYR A 50 9.59 -9.15 -2.95
N THR A 51 10.87 -9.48 -3.11
CA THR A 51 11.82 -8.66 -3.85
C THR A 51 11.36 -8.45 -5.30
N GLY A 52 10.90 -9.50 -5.96
CA GLY A 52 10.35 -9.40 -7.31
C GLY A 52 9.14 -8.47 -7.41
N THR A 53 8.29 -8.43 -6.37
CA THR A 53 7.09 -7.61 -6.35
C THR A 53 7.37 -6.16 -5.95
N PHE A 54 8.16 -5.92 -4.91
CA PHE A 54 8.28 -4.60 -4.29
C PHE A 54 9.58 -3.86 -4.63
N ASP A 55 10.67 -4.58 -4.93
CA ASP A 55 11.96 -3.95 -5.22
C ASP A 55 12.23 -3.84 -6.71
N LEU A 56 11.74 -4.81 -7.52
CA LEU A 56 12.05 -4.90 -8.95
C LEU A 56 10.91 -4.41 -9.85
N ASP A 57 9.66 -4.37 -9.36
CA ASP A 57 8.51 -3.87 -10.11
C ASP A 57 8.17 -2.44 -9.68
N ALA A 58 8.41 -1.47 -10.56
CA ALA A 58 8.12 -0.05 -10.30
C ALA A 58 6.63 0.21 -10.01
N ALA A 59 5.72 -0.59 -10.56
CA ALA A 59 4.28 -0.48 -10.31
C ALA A 59 3.89 -0.83 -8.87
N CYS A 60 4.73 -1.59 -8.17
CA CYS A 60 4.49 -2.07 -6.81
C CYS A 60 5.49 -1.54 -5.77
N HIS A 61 6.32 -0.54 -6.10
CA HIS A 61 7.22 0.04 -5.09
C HIS A 61 6.47 0.40 -3.80
N PRO A 62 7.01 0.04 -2.61
CA PRO A 62 6.27 0.18 -1.36
C PRO A 62 6.24 1.62 -0.82
N TYR A 63 6.64 2.61 -1.61
CA TYR A 63 6.73 4.01 -1.22
C TYR A 63 5.56 4.83 -1.75
N VAL A 64 4.65 5.19 -0.86
CA VAL A 64 3.40 5.90 -1.19
C VAL A 64 3.67 7.23 -1.90
N GLY A 65 4.62 8.02 -1.42
CA GLY A 65 4.99 9.30 -2.03
C GLY A 65 5.56 9.17 -3.45
N TYR A 66 6.20 8.04 -3.78
CA TYR A 66 6.66 7.76 -5.13
C TYR A 66 5.47 7.66 -6.11
N HIS A 67 4.44 6.92 -5.74
CA HIS A 67 3.23 6.78 -6.56
C HIS A 67 2.44 8.07 -6.70
N LEU A 68 2.43 8.92 -5.67
CA LEU A 68 1.68 10.18 -5.69
C LEU A 68 2.38 11.29 -6.48
N PHE A 69 3.70 11.39 -6.35
CA PHE A 69 4.46 12.56 -6.77
C PHE A 69 5.67 12.23 -7.66
N GLY A 70 6.00 10.94 -7.86
CA GLY A 70 7.26 10.55 -8.50
C GLY A 70 8.48 11.04 -7.72
N GLU A 71 9.64 11.12 -8.38
CA GLU A 71 10.88 11.65 -7.79
C GLU A 71 10.96 13.19 -7.91
N THR A 72 9.98 13.89 -7.33
CA THR A 72 9.88 15.33 -7.40
C THR A 72 10.06 16.00 -6.04
N TYR A 73 10.24 17.32 -6.05
CA TYR A 73 10.28 18.14 -4.82
C TYR A 73 9.00 17.97 -3.96
N LYS A 74 7.85 17.68 -4.57
CA LYS A 74 6.59 17.44 -3.85
C LYS A 74 6.70 16.20 -2.95
N ARG A 75 7.38 15.14 -3.40
CA ARG A 75 7.66 13.98 -2.55
C ARG A 75 8.49 14.38 -1.33
N SER A 76 9.50 15.23 -1.49
CA SER A 76 10.30 15.69 -0.34
C SER A 76 9.47 16.41 0.71
N ILE A 77 8.50 17.24 0.30
CA ILE A 77 7.57 17.91 1.21
C ILE A 77 6.68 16.89 1.92
N PHE A 78 6.11 15.94 1.19
CA PHE A 78 5.29 14.87 1.75
C PHE A 78 6.04 14.06 2.82
N LEU A 79 7.33 13.71 2.58
CA LEU A 79 8.18 13.04 3.55
C LEU A 79 8.36 13.84 4.84
N VAL A 80 8.58 15.17 4.71
CA VAL A 80 8.71 16.06 5.87
C VAL A 80 7.41 16.14 6.65
N GLU A 81 6.29 16.26 5.97
CA GLU A 81 4.97 16.32 6.59
C GLU A 81 4.63 15.04 7.35
N LEU A 82 4.87 13.86 6.77
CA LEU A 82 4.70 12.59 7.47
C LEU A 82 5.55 12.53 8.73
N LYS A 83 6.84 12.93 8.68
CA LYS A 83 7.70 12.97 9.86
C LYS A 83 7.17 13.91 10.94
N GLN A 84 6.60 15.05 10.58
CA GLN A 84 6.00 15.98 11.54
C GLN A 84 4.76 15.36 12.21
N ARG A 85 3.88 14.71 11.44
CA ARG A 85 2.69 14.01 11.95
C ARG A 85 3.10 12.86 12.90
N TYR A 86 4.10 12.07 12.53
CA TYR A 86 4.63 11.00 13.36
C TYR A 86 5.20 11.53 14.68
N SER A 87 6.03 12.58 14.60
CA SER A 87 6.60 13.22 15.79
C SER A 87 5.54 13.80 16.72
N ALA A 88 4.52 14.46 16.17
CA ALA A 88 3.43 15.04 16.96
C ALA A 88 2.61 13.95 17.69
N ALA A 89 2.47 12.77 17.11
CA ALA A 89 1.81 11.62 17.72
C ALA A 89 2.74 10.76 18.62
N GLY A 90 4.02 11.11 18.74
CA GLY A 90 5.01 10.30 19.46
C GLY A 90 5.33 8.96 18.80
N PHE A 91 5.02 8.81 17.51
CA PHE A 91 5.31 7.60 16.75
C PHE A 91 6.75 7.63 16.21
N THR A 92 7.44 6.50 16.35
CA THR A 92 8.81 6.29 15.84
C THR A 92 8.82 5.10 14.89
N PHE A 93 9.65 5.15 13.87
CA PHE A 93 9.87 4.08 12.89
C PHE A 93 11.38 3.86 12.69
N PRO A 94 11.82 2.75 12.04
CA PRO A 94 13.24 2.45 11.87
C PRO A 94 14.00 3.56 11.11
N ASP A 95 15.18 3.92 11.58
CA ASP A 95 16.01 4.99 10.99
C ASP A 95 16.48 4.71 9.55
N ASN A 96 16.51 3.43 9.17
CA ASN A 96 16.89 2.96 7.84
C ASN A 96 15.72 2.89 6.87
N GLU A 97 14.52 3.35 7.26
CA GLU A 97 13.33 3.33 6.41
C GLU A 97 12.84 4.75 6.11
N LEU A 98 12.15 4.92 5.00
CA LEU A 98 11.53 6.20 4.66
C LEU A 98 10.13 6.31 5.30
N PRO A 99 9.71 7.53 5.68
CA PRO A 99 8.42 7.73 6.33
C PRO A 99 7.21 7.42 5.42
N ASP A 100 7.40 7.42 4.08
CA ASP A 100 6.37 7.10 3.10
C ASP A 100 6.33 5.60 2.73
N HIS A 101 7.13 4.76 3.38
CA HIS A 101 6.99 3.31 3.20
C HIS A 101 5.62 2.84 3.69
N LEU A 102 4.92 2.06 2.87
CA LEU A 102 3.54 1.62 3.11
C LEU A 102 3.36 1.00 4.51
N ALA A 103 4.28 0.11 4.92
CA ALA A 103 4.19 -0.51 6.24
C ALA A 103 4.38 0.51 7.38
N VAL A 104 5.24 1.53 7.23
CA VAL A 104 5.42 2.60 8.22
C VAL A 104 4.13 3.40 8.40
N ILE A 105 3.48 3.79 7.29
CA ILE A 105 2.20 4.50 7.34
C ILE A 105 1.13 3.63 8.03
N LEU A 106 1.05 2.35 7.70
CA LEU A 106 0.08 1.44 8.32
C LEU A 106 0.32 1.26 9.82
N HIS A 107 1.58 1.16 10.25
CA HIS A 107 1.92 1.15 11.68
C HIS A 107 1.50 2.44 12.39
N PHE A 108 1.69 3.59 11.74
CA PHE A 108 1.21 4.86 12.27
C PHE A 108 -0.31 4.89 12.39
N LEU A 109 -1.05 4.47 11.36
CA LEU A 109 -2.52 4.39 11.41
C LEU A 109 -3.02 3.47 12.53
N ALA A 110 -2.29 2.41 12.85
CA ALA A 110 -2.65 1.47 13.91
C ALA A 110 -2.50 2.05 15.33
N VAL A 111 -1.73 3.12 15.51
CA VAL A 111 -1.44 3.70 16.84
C VAL A 111 -1.95 5.12 17.03
N THR A 112 -2.26 5.83 15.95
CA THR A 112 -2.80 7.20 16.06
C THR A 112 -4.19 7.18 16.67
N SER A 113 -4.44 8.14 17.57
CA SER A 113 -5.78 8.39 18.13
C SER A 113 -6.56 9.45 17.34
N ASP A 114 -5.93 10.07 16.36
CA ASP A 114 -6.56 11.08 15.50
C ASP A 114 -7.24 10.41 14.30
N ASN A 115 -8.52 10.10 14.45
CA ASN A 115 -9.31 9.46 13.41
C ASN A 115 -9.44 10.33 12.14
N THR A 116 -9.49 11.65 12.29
CA THR A 116 -9.58 12.57 11.14
C THR A 116 -8.31 12.49 10.29
N GLN A 117 -7.16 12.51 10.94
CA GLN A 117 -5.87 12.37 10.27
C GLN A 117 -5.73 10.98 9.62
N ALA A 118 -6.21 9.92 10.31
CA ALA A 118 -6.17 8.56 9.77
C ALA A 118 -7.04 8.43 8.51
N GLU A 119 -8.25 8.98 8.53
CA GLU A 119 -9.16 9.00 7.38
C GLU A 119 -8.55 9.80 6.20
N GLU A 120 -7.98 10.97 6.47
CA GLU A 120 -7.29 11.80 5.47
C GLU A 120 -6.17 11.02 4.76
N ILE A 121 -5.28 10.38 5.54
CA ILE A 121 -4.17 9.59 4.98
C ILE A 121 -4.71 8.39 4.19
N ALA A 122 -5.71 7.70 4.69
CA ALA A 122 -6.31 6.56 4.00
C ALA A 122 -6.93 6.97 2.67
N ARG A 123 -7.75 8.03 2.66
CA ARG A 123 -8.49 8.50 1.49
C ARG A 123 -7.57 9.16 0.45
N ASP A 124 -6.70 10.07 0.88
CA ASP A 124 -5.97 10.96 -0.03
C ASP A 124 -4.60 10.40 -0.44
N ALA A 125 -4.07 9.43 0.30
CA ALA A 125 -2.79 8.82 0.00
C ALA A 125 -2.86 7.31 -0.26
N LEU A 126 -3.39 6.50 0.67
CA LEU A 126 -3.28 5.05 0.55
C LEU A 126 -4.18 4.45 -0.51
N LEU A 127 -5.47 4.81 -0.55
CA LEU A 127 -6.42 4.23 -1.51
C LEU A 127 -6.05 4.50 -2.96
N PRO A 128 -5.70 5.75 -3.38
CA PRO A 128 -5.24 6.01 -4.74
C PRO A 128 -3.98 5.23 -5.12
N VAL A 129 -3.05 5.05 -4.17
CA VAL A 129 -1.82 4.29 -4.41
C VAL A 129 -2.11 2.80 -4.52
N LEU A 130 -2.95 2.24 -3.64
CA LEU A 130 -3.36 0.84 -3.72
C LEU A 130 -4.13 0.54 -5.02
N ASP A 131 -4.93 1.48 -5.53
CA ASP A 131 -5.57 1.34 -6.84
C ASP A 131 -4.55 1.22 -7.98
N ARG A 132 -3.43 1.95 -7.90
CA ARG A 132 -2.33 1.83 -8.88
C ARG A 132 -1.58 0.52 -8.72
N MET A 133 -1.16 0.17 -7.50
CA MET A 133 -0.39 -1.05 -7.21
C MET A 133 -1.17 -2.33 -7.55
N THR A 134 -2.50 -2.30 -7.50
CA THR A 134 -3.39 -3.43 -7.85
C THR A 134 -3.87 -3.39 -9.31
N GLY A 135 -3.43 -2.41 -10.11
CA GLY A 135 -3.82 -2.26 -11.52
C GLY A 135 -5.26 -1.78 -11.72
N ARG A 136 -5.95 -1.33 -10.67
CA ARG A 136 -7.32 -0.79 -10.76
C ARG A 136 -7.36 0.61 -11.39
N ALA A 137 -6.32 1.42 -11.15
CA ALA A 137 -6.11 2.70 -11.80
C ALA A 137 -4.91 2.61 -12.75
N LYS A 138 -5.03 3.16 -13.95
CA LYS A 138 -3.88 3.30 -14.85
C LYS A 138 -2.87 4.24 -14.19
N SER A 139 -1.58 3.86 -14.20
CA SER A 139 -0.49 4.77 -13.86
C SER A 139 -0.55 5.92 -14.88
N GLU A 140 -0.90 7.13 -14.45
CA GLU A 140 -0.64 8.32 -15.25
C GLU A 140 0.88 8.50 -15.23
N GLY A 141 1.52 8.19 -16.37
CA GLY A 141 2.95 7.98 -16.46
C GLY A 141 3.76 9.18 -16.02
N PHE A 142 4.66 8.93 -15.08
CA PHE A 142 5.85 9.76 -14.88
C PHE A 142 7.05 9.21 -15.66
N ASP A 143 6.91 8.05 -16.33
CA ASP A 143 7.91 7.44 -17.19
C ASP A 143 7.45 7.56 -18.65
N GLU A 144 7.70 8.74 -19.27
CA GLU A 144 7.49 8.93 -20.73
C GLU A 144 8.44 8.08 -21.59
N ASP A 145 9.40 7.38 -20.99
CA ASP A 145 10.42 6.59 -21.69
C ASP A 145 10.22 5.06 -21.63
N ALA A 146 9.15 4.55 -21.00
CA ALA A 146 8.91 3.12 -20.90
C ALA A 146 7.98 2.59 -22.01
N GLU A 147 8.35 2.78 -23.28
CA GLU A 147 7.86 1.95 -24.37
C GLU A 147 8.55 0.57 -24.31
N SER A 148 8.08 -0.31 -23.45
CA SER A 148 8.45 -1.73 -23.49
C SER A 148 7.25 -2.56 -23.92
N PRO A 149 7.35 -3.29 -25.03
CA PRO A 149 6.29 -4.20 -25.52
C PRO A 149 5.99 -5.39 -24.62
N LYS A 150 6.65 -5.51 -23.47
CA LYS A 150 6.49 -6.59 -22.50
C LYS A 150 5.39 -6.34 -21.45
N ALA A 151 4.84 -5.13 -21.38
CA ALA A 151 3.85 -4.78 -20.36
C ALA A 151 2.50 -5.49 -20.52
N GLU A 152 2.17 -5.99 -21.71
CA GLU A 152 0.88 -6.65 -21.96
C GLU A 152 0.86 -8.13 -21.56
N GLU A 153 1.99 -8.85 -21.62
CA GLU A 153 2.07 -10.26 -21.18
C GLU A 153 2.36 -10.42 -19.68
N GLU A 154 2.95 -9.42 -19.01
CA GLU A 154 3.20 -9.44 -17.55
C GLU A 154 1.98 -9.01 -16.74
N SER A 155 1.01 -8.33 -17.33
CA SER A 155 -0.23 -7.90 -16.68
C SER A 155 -1.15 -9.06 -16.25
N GLU A 156 -0.94 -10.28 -16.72
CA GLU A 156 -1.80 -11.44 -16.40
C GLU A 156 -1.33 -12.24 -15.17
N LYS A 157 -0.15 -12.02 -14.63
CA LYS A 157 0.31 -12.73 -13.42
C LYS A 157 0.16 -11.87 -12.18
N ARG A 158 -1.06 -11.82 -11.66
CA ARG A 158 -1.32 -11.30 -10.32
C ARG A 158 -0.35 -11.93 -9.32
N THR A 159 0.56 -11.11 -8.76
CA THR A 159 1.48 -11.61 -7.73
C THR A 159 0.70 -11.88 -6.45
N GLN A 160 1.16 -12.85 -5.66
CA GLN A 160 0.46 -13.19 -4.40
C GLN A 160 0.47 -12.02 -3.40
N PHE A 161 1.44 -11.10 -3.49
CA PHE A 161 1.42 -9.89 -2.68
C PHE A 161 0.38 -8.86 -3.17
N GLN A 162 -0.02 -8.87 -4.44
CA GLN A 162 -1.15 -8.05 -4.90
C GLN A 162 -2.46 -8.46 -4.23
N VAL A 163 -2.63 -9.75 -3.92
CA VAL A 163 -3.78 -10.25 -3.14
C VAL A 163 -3.82 -9.60 -1.75
N VAL A 164 -2.64 -9.45 -1.11
CA VAL A 164 -2.54 -8.75 0.20
C VAL A 164 -2.84 -7.25 0.07
N LEU A 165 -2.38 -6.61 -1.01
CA LEU A 165 -2.69 -5.20 -1.27
C LEU A 165 -4.18 -4.96 -1.52
N GLU A 166 -4.86 -5.89 -2.21
CA GLU A 166 -6.30 -5.82 -2.43
C GLU A 166 -7.08 -6.02 -1.13
N ALA A 167 -6.68 -6.98 -0.28
CA ALA A 167 -7.27 -7.16 1.04
C ALA A 167 -7.11 -5.87 1.89
N LEU A 168 -5.91 -5.28 1.90
CA LEU A 168 -5.67 -4.02 2.59
C LEU A 168 -6.57 -2.90 2.07
N ARG A 169 -6.69 -2.79 0.74
CA ARG A 169 -7.55 -1.79 0.10
C ARG A 169 -9.00 -1.93 0.55
N SER A 170 -9.55 -3.16 0.53
CA SER A 170 -10.92 -3.44 0.97
C SER A 170 -11.13 -3.00 2.42
N VAL A 171 -10.23 -3.40 3.31
CA VAL A 171 -10.29 -3.04 4.73
C VAL A 171 -10.27 -1.52 4.93
N LEU A 172 -9.37 -0.79 4.29
CA LEU A 172 -9.30 0.67 4.40
C LEU A 172 -10.57 1.34 3.86
N GLN A 173 -11.11 0.84 2.75
CA GLN A 173 -12.33 1.36 2.16
C GLN A 173 -13.54 1.17 3.10
N ASN A 174 -13.66 -0.01 3.70
CA ASN A 174 -14.75 -0.32 4.62
C ASN A 174 -14.62 0.45 5.94
N GLN A 175 -13.42 0.48 6.52
CA GLN A 175 -13.17 1.12 7.81
C GLN A 175 -13.38 2.64 7.77
N PHE A 176 -12.95 3.29 6.71
CA PHE A 176 -13.04 4.74 6.59
C PHE A 176 -14.22 5.21 5.74
N GLN A 177 -15.17 4.31 5.38
CA GLN A 177 -16.38 4.62 4.59
C GLN A 177 -16.07 5.50 3.38
N VAL A 178 -14.92 5.28 2.75
CA VAL A 178 -14.55 6.04 1.56
C VAL A 178 -15.46 5.61 0.44
N LEU A 179 -16.63 6.24 0.35
CA LEU A 179 -17.52 6.13 -0.78
C LEU A 179 -16.70 6.45 -2.04
N ASN A 180 -16.82 5.62 -3.06
CA ASN A 180 -16.24 5.86 -4.38
C ASN A 180 -16.75 7.19 -4.95
N VAL A 181 -16.15 8.30 -4.55
CA VAL A 181 -16.39 9.63 -5.15
C VAL A 181 -15.75 9.68 -6.55
N LEU A 182 -15.10 8.61 -7.00
CA LEU A 182 -14.41 8.53 -8.28
C LEU A 182 -15.34 8.48 -9.51
N GLU A 183 -16.67 8.38 -9.34
CA GLU A 183 -17.58 8.47 -10.48
C GLU A 183 -18.05 9.90 -10.82
N THR A 184 -17.83 10.91 -9.96
CA THR A 184 -18.42 12.23 -10.16
C THR A 184 -17.47 13.41 -10.20
N ASP A 185 -16.17 13.27 -9.88
CA ASP A 185 -15.28 14.44 -9.97
C ASP A 185 -13.84 14.09 -10.36
N LYS A 186 -13.54 14.24 -11.64
CA LYS A 186 -12.19 14.10 -12.23
C LYS A 186 -11.21 15.21 -11.79
N THR A 187 -11.47 15.92 -10.70
CA THR A 187 -10.72 17.10 -10.27
C THR A 187 -10.45 17.17 -8.77
N LEU A 188 -10.46 16.07 -8.03
CA LEU A 188 -9.95 16.10 -6.66
C LEU A 188 -8.42 16.10 -6.67
N LYS A 189 -7.89 17.31 -6.57
CA LYS A 189 -6.48 17.63 -6.48
C LYS A 189 -5.93 17.10 -5.16
N VAL A 190 -5.10 16.06 -5.19
CA VAL A 190 -4.15 15.68 -4.12
C VAL A 190 -3.37 16.92 -3.60
N SER A 191 -3.37 18.02 -4.35
CA SER A 191 -2.72 19.29 -4.02
C SER A 191 -3.44 20.16 -2.99
N GLU A 192 -4.65 19.83 -2.53
CA GLU A 192 -5.35 20.67 -1.54
C GLU A 192 -5.17 20.18 -0.10
N THR A 193 -4.98 18.88 0.11
CA THR A 193 -4.79 18.29 1.43
C THR A 193 -3.33 18.38 1.89
N PHE A 194 -2.39 18.25 0.94
CA PHE A 194 -0.96 18.51 1.16
C PHE A 194 -0.59 19.82 0.43
N ARG A 195 -1.06 20.97 0.97
CA ARG A 195 -0.77 22.28 0.39
C ARG A 195 0.71 22.55 0.38
N VAL A 196 1.28 22.58 -0.80
CA VAL A 196 2.55 23.20 -1.12
C VAL A 196 2.29 24.54 -1.80
#